data_d1db3e3c5e2ca977036f41ba23a94d65
#
_entry.id   d1db3e3c5e2ca977036f41ba23a94d65
#
_cell.length_a   1.000
_cell.length_b   1.000
_cell.length_c   1.000
_cell.angle_alpha   90.00
_cell.angle_beta   90.00
_cell.angle_gamma   90.00
#
_symmetry.space_group_name_H-M   'P 1'
#
loop_
_entity.id
_entity.type
_entity.pdbx_description
1 polymer ?
#
loop_
_entity_poly.entity_id
_entity_poly.type
_entity_poly.pdbx_seq_one_letter_code
_entity_poly.pdbx_strand_id
1 'polypeptide(L)'
;MLFVALVPAAFIGLTLTSYLIALRYNDADITLASRGALLTRQLASAAEYGAFSGNVAELRRLADSVKHEADVAAVTFYNSDGILLISLGNPKLTINVNLLSDGWQGSSPNGEALFFHTKIHRTIPVFEAPLVLDKTYEDNIPAAKIPQTLLGSVSVEMSRAAVVESKRNTLIVTTLIFLGTLLVGTLLGRRLSRDVTEPILALQKTVMQIHDGNLDVRVPQH
;
A
#
# COMPACT_ATOMS: atom_id res chain seq x y z
N MET A 1 28.57 -22.08 23.99
CA MET A 1 28.51 -22.43 22.56
C MET A 1 27.14 -22.12 21.93
N LEU A 2 26.03 -22.52 22.55
CA LEU A 2 24.67 -22.30 22.00
C LEU A 2 24.35 -20.83 21.74
N PHE A 3 24.69 -19.94 22.66
CA PHE A 3 24.44 -18.49 22.50
C PHE A 3 25.20 -17.86 21.35
N VAL A 4 26.37 -18.37 21.01
CA VAL A 4 27.22 -17.84 19.92
C VAL A 4 26.57 -18.08 18.53
N ALA A 5 25.83 -19.18 18.36
CA ALA A 5 25.12 -19.46 17.13
C ALA A 5 23.70 -18.85 17.08
N LEU A 6 23.03 -18.76 18.23
CA LEU A 6 21.64 -18.30 18.31
C LEU A 6 21.51 -16.78 18.20
N VAL A 7 22.48 -16.03 18.75
CA VAL A 7 22.48 -14.56 18.69
C VAL A 7 22.60 -14.03 17.25
N PRO A 8 23.55 -14.45 16.41
CA PRO A 8 23.62 -13.98 15.03
C PRO A 8 22.43 -14.45 14.19
N ALA A 9 21.91 -15.66 14.39
CA ALA A 9 20.73 -16.13 13.70
C ALA A 9 19.48 -15.31 14.06
N ALA A 10 19.28 -14.98 15.32
CA ALA A 10 18.20 -14.12 15.78
C ALA A 10 18.34 -12.69 15.23
N PHE A 11 19.56 -12.15 15.19
CA PHE A 11 19.82 -10.82 14.63
C PHE A 11 19.52 -10.76 13.13
N ILE A 12 19.97 -11.73 12.36
CA ILE A 12 19.68 -11.83 10.91
C ILE A 12 18.17 -11.97 10.69
N GLY A 13 17.49 -12.82 11.43
CA GLY A 13 16.05 -13.01 11.36
C GLY A 13 15.27 -11.73 11.65
N LEU A 14 15.66 -11.00 12.71
CA LEU A 14 15.03 -9.74 13.09
C LEU A 14 15.23 -8.66 12.02
N THR A 15 16.45 -8.55 11.49
CA THR A 15 16.79 -7.56 10.46
C THR A 15 16.04 -7.83 9.16
N LEU A 16 16.01 -9.10 8.71
CA LEU A 16 15.30 -9.49 7.51
C LEU A 16 13.79 -9.28 7.65
N THR A 17 13.23 -9.66 8.78
CA THR A 17 11.80 -9.46 9.08
C THR A 17 11.44 -7.98 9.09
N SER A 18 12.24 -7.14 9.74
CA SER A 18 12.03 -5.69 9.80
C SER A 18 12.09 -5.06 8.41
N TYR A 19 13.05 -5.50 7.59
CA TYR A 19 13.18 -5.05 6.20
C TYR A 19 11.96 -5.43 5.34
N LEU A 20 11.51 -6.68 5.41
CA LEU A 20 10.32 -7.15 4.66
C LEU A 20 9.04 -6.43 5.09
N ILE A 21 8.89 -6.14 6.38
CA ILE A 21 7.77 -5.37 6.90
C ILE A 21 7.81 -3.94 6.33
N ALA A 22 8.95 -3.28 6.37
CA ALA A 22 9.11 -1.92 5.85
C ALA A 22 8.79 -1.85 4.34
N LEU A 23 9.21 -2.84 3.56
CA LEU A 23 8.91 -2.94 2.14
C LEU A 23 7.40 -3.06 1.88
N ARG A 24 6.73 -3.95 2.60
CA ARG A 24 5.27 -4.16 2.51
C ARG A 24 4.47 -2.92 2.89
N TYR A 25 4.95 -2.12 3.84
CA TYR A 25 4.28 -0.88 4.23
C TYR A 25 4.25 0.15 3.11
N ASN A 26 5.34 0.30 2.39
CA ASN A 26 5.45 1.26 1.30
C ASN A 26 4.55 0.86 0.11
N ASP A 27 4.51 -0.43 -0.24
CA ASP A 27 3.73 -0.95 -1.35
C ASP A 27 2.22 -0.75 -1.16
N ALA A 28 1.71 -0.91 0.06
CA ALA A 28 0.29 -0.75 0.35
C ALA A 28 -0.18 0.70 0.17
N ASP A 29 0.62 1.68 0.60
CA ASP A 29 0.30 3.09 0.45
C ASP A 29 0.36 3.54 -1.03
N ILE A 30 1.36 3.06 -1.79
CA ILE A 30 1.48 3.33 -3.22
C ILE A 30 0.29 2.72 -4.00
N THR A 31 -0.09 1.50 -3.66
CA THR A 31 -1.23 0.81 -4.29
C THR A 31 -2.53 1.55 -4.02
N LEU A 32 -2.78 1.97 -2.77
CA LEU A 32 -3.97 2.74 -2.42
C LEU A 32 -4.00 4.09 -3.16
N ALA A 33 -2.86 4.79 -3.24
CA ALA A 33 -2.75 6.06 -3.94
C ALA A 33 -3.01 5.91 -5.45
N SER A 34 -2.44 4.88 -6.09
CA SER A 34 -2.64 4.63 -7.51
C SER A 34 -4.09 4.25 -7.83
N ARG A 35 -4.74 3.43 -6.99
CA ARG A 35 -6.17 3.08 -7.13
C ARG A 35 -7.05 4.32 -6.98
N GLY A 36 -6.82 5.15 -5.96
CA GLY A 36 -7.58 6.37 -5.74
C GLY A 36 -7.50 7.34 -6.92
N ALA A 37 -6.30 7.56 -7.45
CA ALA A 37 -6.10 8.40 -8.63
C ALA A 37 -6.80 7.84 -9.89
N LEU A 38 -6.75 6.53 -10.11
CA LEU A 38 -7.43 5.87 -11.22
C LEU A 38 -8.95 5.98 -11.11
N LEU A 39 -9.51 5.65 -9.94
CA LEU A 39 -10.95 5.74 -9.68
C LEU A 39 -11.46 7.16 -9.89
N THR A 40 -10.74 8.17 -9.40
CA THR A 40 -11.14 9.57 -9.55
C THR A 40 -11.15 10.00 -11.01
N ARG A 41 -10.16 9.58 -11.82
CA ARG A 41 -10.12 9.86 -13.26
C ARG A 41 -11.26 9.14 -14.01
N GLN A 42 -11.52 7.89 -13.69
CA GLN A 42 -12.63 7.12 -14.28
C GLN A 42 -13.97 7.77 -13.95
N LEU A 43 -14.18 8.19 -12.71
CA LEU A 43 -15.39 8.90 -12.30
C LEU A 43 -15.51 10.24 -13.02
N ALA A 44 -14.43 11.01 -13.16
CA ALA A 44 -14.46 12.27 -13.88
C ALA A 44 -14.89 12.09 -15.33
N SER A 45 -14.35 11.09 -16.02
CA SER A 45 -14.73 10.76 -17.40
C SER A 45 -16.17 10.27 -17.51
N ALA A 46 -16.61 9.39 -16.61
CA ALA A 46 -17.99 8.87 -16.62
C ALA A 46 -19.02 9.94 -16.24
N ALA A 47 -18.63 10.91 -15.43
CA ALA A 47 -19.51 11.97 -14.96
C ALA A 47 -19.69 13.13 -15.96
N GLU A 48 -18.97 13.13 -17.10
CA GLU A 48 -19.02 14.20 -18.10
C GLU A 48 -20.46 14.51 -18.52
N TYR A 49 -21.22 13.50 -18.90
CA TYR A 49 -22.62 13.67 -19.32
C TYR A 49 -23.53 14.14 -18.19
N GLY A 50 -23.39 13.55 -16.99
CA GLY A 50 -24.16 13.93 -15.80
C GLY A 50 -23.89 15.35 -15.37
N ALA A 51 -22.63 15.78 -15.37
CA ALA A 51 -22.23 17.15 -15.05
C ALA A 51 -22.71 18.15 -16.08
N PHE A 52 -22.60 17.80 -17.38
CA PHE A 52 -23.08 18.66 -18.47
C PHE A 52 -24.61 18.86 -18.47
N SER A 53 -25.37 17.79 -18.26
CA SER A 53 -26.83 17.83 -18.28
C SER A 53 -27.44 18.29 -16.95
N GLY A 54 -26.63 18.48 -15.90
CA GLY A 54 -27.10 18.75 -14.55
C GLY A 54 -27.87 17.59 -13.91
N ASN A 55 -27.70 16.36 -14.41
CA ASN A 55 -28.39 15.18 -13.94
C ASN A 55 -27.74 14.63 -12.66
N VAL A 56 -28.17 15.16 -11.51
CA VAL A 56 -27.70 14.76 -10.19
C VAL A 56 -27.99 13.27 -9.89
N ALA A 57 -29.08 12.72 -10.44
CA ALA A 57 -29.42 11.30 -10.23
C ALA A 57 -28.37 10.38 -10.88
N GLU A 58 -27.86 10.73 -12.05
CA GLU A 58 -26.78 9.99 -12.72
C GLU A 58 -25.46 10.09 -11.95
N LEU A 59 -25.09 11.30 -11.49
CA LEU A 59 -23.91 11.50 -10.63
C LEU A 59 -24.00 10.69 -9.35
N ARG A 60 -25.21 10.60 -8.76
CA ARG A 60 -25.46 9.79 -7.57
C ARG A 60 -25.22 8.30 -7.84
N ARG A 61 -25.73 7.79 -8.97
CA ARG A 61 -25.54 6.40 -9.38
C ARG A 61 -24.05 6.06 -9.56
N LEU A 62 -23.30 6.97 -10.19
CA LEU A 62 -21.86 6.83 -10.35
C LEU A 62 -21.12 6.84 -9.00
N ALA A 63 -21.47 7.77 -8.12
CA ALA A 63 -20.89 7.81 -6.78
C ALA A 63 -21.18 6.55 -5.98
N ASP A 64 -22.43 6.04 -6.09
CA ASP A 64 -22.86 4.84 -5.36
C ASP A 64 -22.13 3.58 -5.85
N SER A 65 -21.88 3.46 -7.15
CA SER A 65 -21.13 2.32 -7.69
C SER A 65 -19.70 2.18 -7.13
N VAL A 66 -19.05 3.32 -6.83
CA VAL A 66 -17.69 3.35 -6.29
C VAL A 66 -17.67 3.34 -4.76
N LYS A 67 -18.72 3.86 -4.11
CA LYS A 67 -18.82 3.88 -2.65
C LYS A 67 -18.81 2.49 -2.01
N HIS A 68 -19.19 1.44 -2.75
CA HIS A 68 -19.16 0.05 -2.29
C HIS A 68 -17.76 -0.57 -2.28
N GLU A 69 -16.76 0.08 -2.86
CA GLU A 69 -15.36 -0.34 -2.74
C GLU A 69 -14.89 -0.17 -1.29
N ALA A 70 -14.23 -1.20 -0.76
CA ALA A 70 -13.87 -1.28 0.66
C ALA A 70 -13.00 -0.11 1.15
N ASP A 71 -12.18 0.44 0.25
CA ASP A 71 -11.23 1.51 0.58
C ASP A 71 -11.80 2.91 0.35
N VAL A 72 -13.02 3.06 -0.21
CA VAL A 72 -13.63 4.36 -0.50
C VAL A 72 -14.43 4.86 0.70
N ALA A 73 -13.99 5.95 1.31
CA ALA A 73 -14.66 6.59 2.44
C ALA A 73 -15.77 7.54 1.99
N ALA A 74 -15.51 8.36 0.96
CA ALA A 74 -16.50 9.29 0.41
C ALA A 74 -16.21 9.59 -1.07
N VAL A 75 -17.29 9.92 -1.80
CA VAL A 75 -17.26 10.43 -3.18
C VAL A 75 -18.09 11.69 -3.22
N THR A 76 -17.52 12.77 -3.77
CA THR A 76 -18.14 14.09 -3.79
C THR A 76 -18.02 14.72 -5.17
N PHE A 77 -19.13 15.21 -5.73
CA PHE A 77 -19.17 15.95 -6.98
C PHE A 77 -19.48 17.42 -6.73
N TYR A 78 -18.80 18.27 -7.49
CA TYR A 78 -18.96 19.73 -7.46
C TYR A 78 -19.25 20.24 -8.86
N ASN A 79 -19.99 21.37 -8.95
CA ASN A 79 -20.19 22.08 -10.21
C ASN A 79 -18.93 22.88 -10.61
N SER A 80 -19.00 23.60 -11.74
CA SER A 80 -17.95 24.51 -12.24
C SER A 80 -17.55 25.60 -11.24
N ASP A 81 -18.47 26.02 -10.37
CA ASP A 81 -18.26 27.07 -9.37
C ASP A 81 -17.76 26.51 -8.03
N GLY A 82 -17.52 25.18 -7.94
CA GLY A 82 -17.09 24.51 -6.72
C GLY A 82 -18.22 24.31 -5.68
N ILE A 83 -19.48 24.47 -6.12
CA ILE A 83 -20.63 24.21 -5.24
C ILE A 83 -20.88 22.70 -5.21
N LEU A 84 -21.10 22.18 -4.02
CA LEU A 84 -21.42 20.76 -3.79
C LEU A 84 -22.72 20.37 -4.50
N LEU A 85 -22.64 19.40 -5.42
CA LEU A 85 -23.82 18.80 -6.06
C LEU A 85 -24.30 17.57 -5.31
N ILE A 86 -23.39 16.68 -4.95
CA ILE A 86 -23.68 15.46 -4.22
C ILE A 86 -22.46 14.99 -3.43
N SER A 87 -22.72 14.42 -2.25
CA SER A 87 -21.72 13.73 -1.45
C SER A 87 -22.29 12.40 -0.96
N LEU A 88 -21.59 11.31 -1.19
CA LEU A 88 -21.89 9.99 -0.65
C LEU A 88 -20.75 9.53 0.26
N GLY A 89 -21.10 9.06 1.44
CA GLY A 89 -20.15 8.69 2.49
C GLY A 89 -20.00 9.78 3.55
N ASN A 90 -18.93 9.70 4.33
CA ASN A 90 -18.63 10.66 5.38
C ASN A 90 -17.30 11.37 5.07
N PRO A 91 -17.35 12.48 4.30
CA PRO A 91 -16.12 13.19 3.96
C PRO A 91 -15.51 13.79 5.23
N LYS A 92 -14.25 13.47 5.50
CA LYS A 92 -13.52 13.99 6.66
C LYS A 92 -12.88 15.35 6.39
N LEU A 93 -12.76 15.73 5.12
CA LEU A 93 -12.11 16.97 4.74
C LEU A 93 -13.06 17.86 3.92
N THR A 94 -13.27 19.08 4.38
CA THR A 94 -13.92 20.13 3.60
C THR A 94 -12.83 21.01 2.97
N ILE A 95 -12.59 20.82 1.68
CA ILE A 95 -11.56 21.56 0.93
C ILE A 95 -12.25 22.53 -0.02
N ASN A 96 -11.67 23.71 -0.18
CA ASN A 96 -12.08 24.61 -1.26
C ASN A 96 -11.55 24.08 -2.60
N VAL A 97 -12.39 23.34 -3.33
CA VAL A 97 -12.03 22.64 -4.58
C VAL A 97 -11.61 23.59 -5.71
N ASN A 98 -12.02 24.88 -5.65
CA ASN A 98 -11.64 25.86 -6.64
C ASN A 98 -10.15 26.20 -6.64
N LEU A 99 -9.46 25.95 -5.53
CA LEU A 99 -8.03 26.19 -5.37
C LEU A 99 -7.19 24.98 -5.79
N LEU A 100 -7.83 23.84 -6.06
CA LEU A 100 -7.11 22.62 -6.39
C LEU A 100 -6.78 22.52 -7.87
N SER A 101 -5.57 22.09 -8.17
CA SER A 101 -5.16 21.74 -9.53
C SER A 101 -5.84 20.45 -10.00
N ASP A 102 -5.92 20.26 -11.30
CA ASP A 102 -6.38 18.99 -11.85
C ASP A 102 -5.42 17.85 -11.48
N GLY A 103 -5.97 16.70 -11.10
CA GLY A 103 -5.18 15.57 -10.63
C GLY A 103 -4.54 15.77 -9.26
N TRP A 104 -5.01 16.73 -8.45
CA TRP A 104 -4.48 16.96 -7.12
C TRP A 104 -4.72 15.76 -6.20
N GLN A 105 -3.72 15.47 -5.37
CA GLN A 105 -3.78 14.45 -4.34
C GLN A 105 -3.15 14.97 -3.05
N GLY A 106 -3.75 14.58 -1.94
CA GLY A 106 -3.32 14.99 -0.61
C GLY A 106 -3.66 13.95 0.43
N SER A 107 -3.18 14.16 1.65
CA SER A 107 -3.51 13.32 2.80
C SER A 107 -4.17 14.13 3.90
N SER A 108 -5.00 13.47 4.70
CA SER A 108 -5.55 14.04 5.91
C SER A 108 -4.42 14.42 6.89
N PRO A 109 -4.56 15.49 7.70
CA PRO A 109 -3.59 15.84 8.73
C PRO A 109 -3.27 14.68 9.68
N ASN A 110 -4.26 13.81 9.95
CA ASN A 110 -4.09 12.63 10.79
C ASN A 110 -3.52 11.41 10.03
N GLY A 111 -3.26 11.51 8.72
CA GLY A 111 -2.78 10.41 7.89
C GLY A 111 -3.79 9.26 7.69
N GLU A 112 -5.06 9.42 8.10
CA GLU A 112 -6.07 8.36 8.06
C GLU A 112 -6.76 8.22 6.70
N ALA A 113 -6.69 9.26 5.85
CA ALA A 113 -7.33 9.27 4.54
C ALA A 113 -6.45 9.94 3.49
N LEU A 114 -6.60 9.46 2.24
CA LEU A 114 -6.04 10.09 1.05
C LEU A 114 -7.17 10.71 0.25
N PHE A 115 -6.91 11.90 -0.30
CA PHE A 115 -7.84 12.67 -1.10
C PHE A 115 -7.32 12.77 -2.52
N PHE A 116 -8.22 12.56 -3.47
CA PHE A 116 -7.96 12.67 -4.90
C PHE A 116 -8.99 13.61 -5.49
N HIS A 117 -8.53 14.55 -6.29
CA HIS A 117 -9.39 15.53 -6.93
C HIS A 117 -9.05 15.59 -8.42
N THR A 118 -10.07 15.56 -9.28
CA THR A 118 -9.92 15.68 -10.72
C THR A 118 -11.06 16.52 -11.28
N LYS A 119 -10.72 17.41 -12.22
CA LYS A 119 -11.67 18.26 -12.92
C LYS A 119 -12.38 17.47 -14.00
N ILE A 120 -13.68 17.73 -14.16
CA ILE A 120 -14.52 17.15 -15.22
C ILE A 120 -14.52 18.13 -16.38
N HIS A 121 -13.95 17.71 -17.48
CA HIS A 121 -13.88 18.51 -18.70
C HIS A 121 -14.81 17.93 -19.75
N ARG A 122 -15.43 18.82 -20.53
CA ARG A 122 -16.14 18.42 -21.74
C ARG A 122 -15.14 18.29 -22.86
N THR A 123 -15.02 17.11 -23.42
CA THR A 123 -14.30 16.88 -24.68
C THR A 123 -15.26 17.09 -25.81
N ILE A 124 -15.26 18.27 -26.42
CA ILE A 124 -16.03 18.53 -27.63
C ILE A 124 -15.24 17.90 -28.79
N PRO A 125 -15.75 16.84 -29.44
CA PRO A 125 -15.13 16.42 -30.67
C PRO A 125 -15.28 17.59 -31.67
N VAL A 126 -14.15 18.14 -32.11
CA VAL A 126 -14.16 19.16 -33.16
C VAL A 126 -14.52 18.48 -34.46
N PHE A 127 -15.82 18.39 -34.76
CA PHE A 127 -16.35 17.98 -36.05
C PHE A 127 -16.31 19.12 -37.08
N GLU A 128 -15.55 20.17 -36.81
CA GLU A 128 -15.27 21.25 -37.78
C GLU A 128 -13.91 21.07 -38.43
N ALA A 129 -13.66 19.89 -39.02
CA ALA A 129 -12.85 19.90 -40.20
C ALA A 129 -13.82 20.26 -41.39
N PRO A 130 -13.76 21.46 -41.98
CA PRO A 130 -14.42 21.67 -43.25
C PRO A 130 -13.90 20.60 -44.19
N LEU A 131 -14.79 19.91 -44.90
CA LEU A 131 -14.47 19.03 -46.02
C LEU A 131 -13.85 19.87 -47.13
N VAL A 132 -12.66 20.43 -46.86
CA VAL A 132 -11.84 21.02 -47.91
C VAL A 132 -11.07 19.87 -48.53
N LEU A 133 -11.61 19.39 -49.65
CA LEU A 133 -11.02 18.42 -50.57
C LEU A 133 -9.80 19.01 -51.28
N ASP A 134 -9.03 19.87 -50.66
CA ASP A 134 -7.83 20.43 -51.28
C ASP A 134 -6.58 19.98 -50.49
N LYS A 135 -5.84 19.08 -51.13
CA LYS A 135 -4.66 18.39 -50.62
C LYS A 135 -3.41 19.27 -50.46
N THR A 136 -3.55 20.61 -50.46
CA THR A 136 -2.42 21.52 -50.52
C THR A 136 -2.06 22.21 -49.18
N TYR A 137 -2.72 21.84 -48.07
CA TYR A 137 -2.51 22.46 -46.77
C TYR A 137 -2.08 21.49 -45.65
N GLU A 138 -1.18 20.56 -45.95
CA GLU A 138 -0.85 19.50 -45.00
C GLU A 138 0.24 19.86 -43.95
N ASP A 139 0.88 21.07 -44.03
CA ASP A 139 2.09 21.32 -43.23
C ASP A 139 2.02 22.36 -42.10
N ASN A 140 0.87 22.99 -41.83
CA ASN A 140 0.83 24.05 -40.79
C ASN A 140 -0.52 24.18 -40.06
N ILE A 141 -1.20 23.08 -39.71
CA ILE A 141 -2.28 23.16 -38.73
C ILE A 141 -1.64 23.04 -37.33
N PRO A 142 -1.49 24.18 -36.58
CA PRO A 142 -1.10 24.06 -35.18
C PRO A 142 -2.17 23.17 -34.53
N ALA A 143 -1.74 22.13 -33.79
CA ALA A 143 -2.64 21.28 -33.03
C ALA A 143 -3.58 22.17 -32.22
N ALA A 144 -4.79 22.39 -32.77
CA ALA A 144 -5.77 23.26 -32.15
C ALA A 144 -6.04 22.69 -30.77
N LYS A 145 -5.64 23.44 -29.73
CA LYS A 145 -5.97 23.11 -28.35
C LYS A 145 -7.50 23.04 -28.32
N ILE A 146 -8.03 21.82 -28.25
CA ILE A 146 -9.48 21.60 -28.12
C ILE A 146 -9.90 22.37 -26.87
N PRO A 147 -10.82 23.35 -26.99
CA PRO A 147 -11.25 24.11 -25.83
C PRO A 147 -11.95 23.16 -24.86
N GLN A 148 -11.28 22.84 -23.76
CA GLN A 148 -11.84 22.03 -22.70
C GLN A 148 -12.69 22.94 -21.79
N THR A 149 -14.01 22.78 -21.87
CA THR A 149 -14.91 23.50 -20.95
C THR A 149 -14.97 22.74 -19.62
N LEU A 150 -14.68 23.45 -18.52
CA LEU A 150 -14.83 22.91 -17.19
C LEU A 150 -16.31 22.74 -16.86
N LEU A 151 -16.74 21.53 -16.59
CA LEU A 151 -18.12 21.18 -16.21
C LEU A 151 -18.29 21.07 -14.69
N GLY A 152 -17.24 20.72 -13.99
CA GLY A 152 -17.25 20.50 -12.57
C GLY A 152 -16.01 19.75 -12.10
N SER A 153 -16.11 19.11 -10.96
CA SER A 153 -15.02 18.29 -10.43
C SER A 153 -15.55 17.16 -9.55
N VAL A 154 -14.74 16.12 -9.41
CA VAL A 154 -14.98 15.00 -8.52
C VAL A 154 -13.85 14.86 -7.52
N SER A 155 -14.21 14.57 -6.28
CA SER A 155 -13.25 14.26 -5.22
C SER A 155 -13.58 12.88 -4.64
N VAL A 156 -12.56 12.04 -4.52
CA VAL A 156 -12.67 10.72 -3.89
C VAL A 156 -11.79 10.69 -2.65
N GLU A 157 -12.36 10.31 -1.55
CA GLU A 157 -11.65 10.08 -0.30
C GLU A 157 -11.43 8.59 -0.10
N MET A 158 -10.17 8.18 0.02
CA MET A 158 -9.77 6.80 0.28
C MET A 158 -9.40 6.63 1.75
N SER A 159 -9.99 5.64 2.42
CA SER A 159 -9.69 5.34 3.82
C SER A 159 -8.42 4.49 3.94
N ARG A 160 -7.52 4.89 4.80
CA ARG A 160 -6.36 4.07 5.20
C ARG A 160 -6.68 3.08 6.31
N ALA A 161 -7.90 3.06 6.84
CA ALA A 161 -8.26 2.21 7.97
C ALA A 161 -8.00 0.72 7.69
N ALA A 162 -8.41 0.23 6.52
CA ALA A 162 -8.15 -1.15 6.09
C ALA A 162 -6.65 -1.45 5.96
N VAL A 163 -5.88 -0.49 5.45
CA VAL A 163 -4.41 -0.61 5.35
C VAL A 163 -3.78 -0.67 6.74
N VAL A 164 -4.20 0.19 7.66
CA VAL A 164 -3.69 0.24 9.04
C VAL A 164 -4.04 -1.05 9.80
N GLU A 165 -5.24 -1.56 9.65
CA GLU A 165 -5.66 -2.82 10.28
C GLU A 165 -4.90 -4.02 9.71
N SER A 166 -4.72 -4.09 8.40
CA SER A 166 -3.89 -5.11 7.74
C SER A 166 -2.43 -5.04 8.22
N LYS A 167 -1.88 -3.84 8.39
CA LYS A 167 -0.55 -3.61 8.95
C LYS A 167 -0.42 -4.19 10.36
N ARG A 168 -1.38 -3.90 11.24
CA ARG A 168 -1.38 -4.42 12.61
C ARG A 168 -1.45 -5.94 12.65
N ASN A 169 -2.31 -6.54 11.86
CA ASN A 169 -2.46 -7.99 11.80
C ASN A 169 -1.18 -8.67 11.26
N THR A 170 -0.57 -8.11 10.23
CA THR A 170 0.71 -8.58 9.69
C THR A 170 1.82 -8.51 10.74
N LEU A 171 1.91 -7.41 11.51
CA LEU A 171 2.88 -7.28 12.60
C LEU A 171 2.70 -8.36 13.66
N ILE A 172 1.47 -8.61 14.11
CA ILE A 172 1.16 -9.63 15.13
C ILE A 172 1.57 -11.02 14.62
N VAL A 173 1.14 -11.39 13.41
CA VAL A 173 1.44 -12.71 12.83
C VAL A 173 2.95 -12.89 12.65
N THR A 174 3.65 -11.89 12.13
CA THR A 174 5.10 -11.95 11.91
C THR A 174 5.85 -12.07 13.23
N THR A 175 5.44 -11.32 14.26
CA THR A 175 6.03 -11.39 15.61
C THR A 175 5.81 -12.77 16.24
N LEU A 176 4.62 -13.36 16.08
CA LEU A 176 4.32 -14.71 16.56
C LEU A 176 5.19 -15.78 15.88
N ILE A 177 5.33 -15.69 14.57
CA ILE A 177 6.18 -16.61 13.79
C ILE A 177 7.64 -16.49 14.25
N PHE A 178 8.13 -15.26 14.40
CA PHE A 178 9.49 -15.01 14.88
C PHE A 178 9.73 -15.59 16.27
N LEU A 179 8.81 -15.37 17.21
CA LEU A 179 8.89 -15.90 18.58
C LEU A 179 8.85 -17.42 18.59
N GLY A 180 7.97 -18.02 17.78
CA GLY A 180 7.87 -19.46 17.59
C GLY A 180 9.15 -20.08 17.05
N THR A 181 9.76 -19.48 16.05
CA THR A 181 11.02 -19.93 15.46
C THR A 181 12.16 -19.87 16.46
N LEU A 182 12.23 -18.79 17.25
CA LEU A 182 13.24 -18.59 18.29
C LEU A 182 13.08 -19.64 19.41
N LEU A 183 11.86 -19.95 19.81
CA LEU A 183 11.55 -20.95 20.81
C LEU A 183 11.94 -22.37 20.34
N VAL A 184 11.55 -22.73 19.12
CA VAL A 184 11.91 -24.03 18.51
C VAL A 184 13.44 -24.13 18.35
N GLY A 185 14.10 -23.09 17.85
CA GLY A 185 15.56 -23.05 17.72
C GLY A 185 16.28 -23.21 19.07
N THR A 186 15.75 -22.60 20.12
CA THR A 186 16.31 -22.71 21.47
C THR A 186 16.14 -24.13 22.04
N LEU A 187 14.96 -24.74 21.83
CA LEU A 187 14.69 -26.12 22.29
C LEU A 187 15.56 -27.14 21.55
N LEU A 188 15.62 -27.04 20.22
CA LEU A 188 16.46 -27.91 19.40
C LEU A 188 17.93 -27.76 19.74
N GLY A 189 18.39 -26.50 19.88
CA GLY A 189 19.77 -26.22 20.24
C GLY A 189 20.15 -26.76 21.63
N ARG A 190 19.24 -26.69 22.63
CA ARG A 190 19.44 -27.31 23.93
C ARG A 190 19.55 -28.83 23.83
N ARG A 191 18.67 -29.45 23.05
CA ARG A 191 18.65 -30.90 22.86
C ARG A 191 19.93 -31.37 22.17
N LEU A 192 20.33 -30.73 21.09
CA LEU A 192 21.57 -31.04 20.36
C LEU A 192 22.83 -30.85 21.21
N SER A 193 22.86 -29.78 22.00
CA SER A 193 23.98 -29.51 22.92
C SER A 193 24.15 -30.60 23.99
N ARG A 194 23.03 -31.17 24.44
CA ARG A 194 23.04 -32.20 25.46
C ARG A 194 23.44 -33.56 24.90
N ASP A 195 22.93 -33.88 23.71
CA ASP A 195 23.12 -35.21 23.10
C ASP A 195 24.50 -35.36 22.39
N VAL A 196 25.11 -34.25 21.96
CA VAL A 196 26.35 -34.27 21.17
C VAL A 196 27.53 -33.61 21.86
N THR A 197 27.34 -32.48 22.52
CA THR A 197 28.45 -31.69 23.05
C THR A 197 28.96 -32.22 24.39
N GLU A 198 28.07 -32.70 25.27
CA GLU A 198 28.46 -33.27 26.57
C GLU A 198 29.31 -34.56 26.42
N PRO A 199 28.92 -35.54 25.58
CA PRO A 199 29.73 -36.74 25.35
C PRO A 199 31.13 -36.43 24.80
N ILE A 200 31.21 -35.49 23.86
CA ILE A 200 32.50 -35.11 23.23
C ILE A 200 33.45 -34.48 24.28
N LEU A 201 32.94 -33.59 25.12
CA LEU A 201 33.71 -32.95 26.17
C LEU A 201 34.13 -33.95 27.26
N ALA A 202 33.29 -34.94 27.57
CA ALA A 202 33.63 -36.02 28.49
C ALA A 202 34.75 -36.90 27.94
N LEU A 203 34.70 -37.27 26.67
CA LEU A 203 35.78 -37.99 25.99
C LEU A 203 37.07 -37.22 25.94
N GLN A 204 37.06 -35.93 25.67
CA GLN A 204 38.24 -35.08 25.65
C GLN A 204 38.89 -34.99 27.07
N LYS A 205 38.07 -34.86 28.10
CA LYS A 205 38.58 -34.88 29.50
C LYS A 205 39.21 -36.24 29.84
N THR A 206 38.59 -37.34 29.44
CA THR A 206 39.11 -38.68 29.71
C THR A 206 40.42 -38.92 28.99
N VAL A 207 40.56 -38.52 27.72
CA VAL A 207 41.79 -38.60 26.96
C VAL A 207 42.91 -37.77 27.60
N MET A 208 42.61 -36.58 28.11
CA MET A 208 43.58 -35.71 28.75
C MET A 208 44.04 -36.28 30.11
N GLN A 209 43.15 -36.92 30.86
CA GLN A 209 43.50 -37.61 32.12
C GLN A 209 44.39 -38.84 31.89
N ILE A 210 44.17 -39.58 30.80
CA ILE A 210 45.04 -40.72 30.37
C ILE A 210 46.42 -40.18 29.97
N HIS A 211 46.52 -39.04 29.33
CA HIS A 211 47.78 -38.43 28.92
C HIS A 211 48.62 -38.00 30.18
N ASP A 212 47.95 -37.57 31.23
CA ASP A 212 48.56 -37.18 32.49
C ASP A 212 48.94 -38.39 33.39
N GLY A 213 48.83 -39.62 32.86
CA GLY A 213 49.28 -40.85 33.52
C GLY A 213 48.25 -41.52 34.46
N ASN A 214 47.03 -41.06 34.48
CA ASN A 214 45.99 -41.67 35.30
C ASN A 214 45.18 -42.71 34.49
N LEU A 215 45.57 -43.99 34.58
CA LEU A 215 45.01 -45.14 33.83
C LEU A 215 43.73 -45.72 34.44
N ASP A 216 43.26 -45.20 35.58
CA ASP A 216 42.12 -45.75 36.32
C ASP A 216 40.77 -45.09 35.95
N VAL A 217 40.74 -44.25 34.91
CA VAL A 217 39.52 -43.48 34.49
C VAL A 217 38.63 -44.37 33.62
N ARG A 218 37.46 -44.71 34.13
CA ARG A 218 36.39 -45.38 33.33
C ARG A 218 35.47 -44.36 32.67
N VAL A 219 35.20 -44.53 31.39
CA VAL A 219 34.19 -43.75 30.66
C VAL A 219 32.81 -44.06 31.24
N PRO A 220 32.03 -43.06 31.68
CA PRO A 220 30.66 -43.30 32.13
C PRO A 220 29.81 -43.84 30.97
N GLN A 221 29.25 -45.02 31.10
CA GLN A 221 28.24 -45.57 30.21
C GLN A 221 26.90 -44.90 30.50
N HIS A 222 26.35 -44.21 29.53
CA HIS A 222 24.96 -43.72 29.57
C HIS A 222 24.03 -44.71 28.84
#